data_adddae1c1b2ef152cb84e1124ca726d2
#
_entry.id   adddae1c1b2ef152cb84e1124ca726d2
#
_cell.length_a   1.000
_cell.length_b   1.000
_cell.length_c   1.000
_cell.angle_alpha   90.00
_cell.angle_beta   90.00
_cell.angle_gamma   90.00
#
_symmetry.space_group_name_H-M   'P 1'
#
loop_
_entity.id
_entity.type
_entity.pdbx_description
1 polymer ?
#
loop_
_entity_poly.entity_id
_entity_poly.type
_entity_poly.pdbx_seq_one_letter_code
_entity_poly.pdbx_strand_id
1 'polypeptide(L)'
;MPLLPAFEKEMTSSKFADVRNGGKGRWGGANTAAAFLKQFIQEREDENGEKSEIPWAHLDIAGTAWGVDTNACVAHGGTGVHVRTLHRLITQG
;
A
#
# COMPACT_ATOMS: atom_id res chain seq x y z
N MET A 1 8.58 1.39 -6.00
CA MET A 1 8.27 0.19 -6.81
C MET A 1 7.22 0.58 -7.82
N PRO A 2 7.49 0.48 -9.12
CA PRO A 2 6.53 0.88 -10.14
C PRO A 2 5.34 -0.10 -10.18
N LEU A 3 4.13 0.45 -10.32
CA LEU A 3 2.93 -0.34 -10.57
C LEU A 3 2.76 -0.51 -12.08
N LEU A 4 3.02 -1.70 -12.56
CA LEU A 4 2.84 -2.01 -13.98
C LEU A 4 1.36 -2.16 -14.33
N PRO A 5 0.92 -1.77 -15.55
CA PRO A 5 -0.47 -1.90 -15.99
C PRO A 5 -1.07 -3.29 -15.86
N ALA A 6 -0.23 -4.34 -15.90
CA ALA A 6 -0.65 -5.72 -15.70
C ALA A 6 -1.29 -5.96 -14.32
N PHE A 7 -0.78 -5.32 -13.26
CA PHE A 7 -1.34 -5.44 -11.92
C PHE A 7 -2.68 -4.71 -11.79
N GLU A 8 -2.81 -3.53 -12.42
CA GLU A 8 -4.07 -2.79 -12.45
C GLU A 8 -5.15 -3.58 -13.20
N LYS A 9 -4.79 -4.16 -14.35
CA LYS A 9 -5.68 -5.02 -15.12
C LYS A 9 -6.12 -6.26 -14.33
N GLU A 10 -5.24 -6.83 -13.52
CA GLU A 10 -5.58 -7.95 -12.66
C GLU A 10 -6.64 -7.57 -11.63
N MET A 11 -6.51 -6.40 -11.01
CA MET A 11 -7.47 -5.92 -10.00
C MET A 11 -8.85 -5.59 -10.58
N THR A 12 -8.94 -5.19 -11.84
CA THR A 12 -10.20 -4.89 -12.54
C THR A 12 -10.78 -6.09 -13.30
N SER A 13 -10.26 -7.28 -13.13
CA SER A 13 -10.65 -8.48 -13.87
C SER A 13 -11.82 -9.27 -13.27
N SER A 14 -12.53 -8.73 -12.28
CA SER A 14 -13.71 -9.37 -11.71
C SER A 14 -14.88 -9.36 -12.69
N LYS A 15 -15.69 -10.42 -12.63
CA LYS A 15 -16.97 -10.50 -13.37
C LYS A 15 -18.17 -9.97 -12.57
N PHE A 16 -17.98 -9.72 -11.28
CA PHE A 16 -19.06 -9.44 -10.34
C PHE A 16 -18.86 -8.16 -9.54
N ALA A 17 -17.65 -7.58 -9.58
CA ALA A 17 -17.30 -6.38 -8.83
C ALA A 17 -16.40 -5.47 -9.68
N ASP A 18 -16.38 -4.19 -9.36
CA ASP A 18 -15.55 -3.19 -10.05
C ASP A 18 -14.07 -3.48 -9.89
N VAL A 19 -13.67 -3.90 -8.67
CA VAL A 19 -12.32 -4.32 -8.35
C VAL A 19 -12.32 -5.57 -7.46
N ARG A 20 -11.23 -6.33 -7.54
CA ARG A 20 -11.00 -7.48 -6.66
C ARG A 20 -9.79 -7.18 -5.75
N ASN A 21 -9.86 -7.63 -4.51
CA ASN A 21 -8.83 -7.39 -3.49
C ASN A 21 -7.74 -8.48 -3.40
N GLY A 22 -7.78 -9.49 -4.26
CA GLY A 22 -6.84 -10.59 -4.26
C GLY A 22 -6.27 -10.86 -5.64
N GLY A 23 -4.97 -11.07 -5.73
CA GLY A 23 -4.29 -11.48 -6.95
C GLY A 23 -4.65 -12.90 -7.39
N LYS A 24 -4.36 -13.23 -8.64
CA LYS A 24 -4.63 -14.56 -9.21
C LYS A 24 -3.61 -15.61 -8.79
N GLY A 25 -2.46 -15.18 -8.26
CA GLY A 25 -1.36 -16.06 -7.94
C GLY A 25 -0.68 -15.73 -6.60
N ARG A 26 0.32 -16.54 -6.27
CA ARG A 26 1.13 -16.40 -5.05
C ARG A 26 2.15 -15.25 -5.14
N TRP A 27 2.55 -14.88 -6.35
CA TRP A 27 3.64 -13.94 -6.61
C TRP A 27 3.13 -12.54 -6.89
N GLY A 28 3.92 -11.53 -6.53
CA GLY A 28 3.56 -10.13 -6.76
C GLY A 28 2.51 -9.57 -5.82
N GLY A 29 2.29 -10.20 -4.64
CA GLY A 29 1.25 -9.79 -3.68
C GLY A 29 1.38 -8.32 -3.24
N ALA A 30 2.59 -7.82 -3.03
CA ALA A 30 2.83 -6.41 -2.70
C ALA A 30 2.37 -5.47 -3.83
N ASN A 31 2.62 -5.85 -5.08
CA ASN A 31 2.24 -5.04 -6.24
C ASN A 31 0.73 -5.06 -6.45
N THR A 32 0.08 -6.22 -6.32
CA THR A 32 -1.37 -6.33 -6.45
C THR A 32 -2.10 -5.62 -5.31
N ALA A 33 -1.60 -5.69 -4.09
CA ALA A 33 -2.15 -4.95 -2.95
C ALA A 33 -2.04 -3.43 -3.17
N ALA A 34 -0.89 -2.95 -3.62
CA ALA A 34 -0.69 -1.54 -3.95
C ALA A 34 -1.59 -1.10 -5.12
N ALA A 35 -1.73 -1.91 -6.17
CA ALA A 35 -2.61 -1.62 -7.30
C ALA A 35 -4.09 -1.56 -6.89
N PHE A 36 -4.52 -2.44 -5.98
CA PHE A 36 -5.87 -2.40 -5.41
C PHE A 36 -6.11 -1.10 -4.64
N LEU A 37 -5.22 -0.74 -3.71
CA LEU A 37 -5.37 0.47 -2.90
C LEU A 37 -5.31 1.75 -3.73
N LYS A 38 -4.51 1.78 -4.79
CA LYS A 38 -4.41 2.93 -5.70
C LYS A 38 -5.77 3.31 -6.33
N GLN A 39 -6.67 2.35 -6.53
CA GLN A 39 -8.01 2.62 -7.09
C GLN A 39 -8.86 3.55 -6.22
N PHE A 40 -8.54 3.68 -4.94
CA PHE A 40 -9.26 4.50 -3.98
C PHE A 40 -8.64 5.89 -3.75
N ILE A 41 -7.50 6.18 -4.39
CA ILE A 41 -6.86 7.49 -4.31
C ILE A 41 -7.61 8.47 -5.19
N GLN A 42 -8.13 9.52 -4.56
CA GLN A 42 -8.88 10.56 -5.24
C GLN A 42 -7.93 11.59 -5.88
N GLU A 43 -8.42 12.24 -6.92
CA GLU A 43 -7.77 13.43 -7.45
C GLU A 43 -8.07 14.64 -6.54
N ARG A 44 -7.10 15.54 -6.42
CA ARG A 44 -7.26 16.84 -5.78
C ARG A 44 -7.54 17.86 -6.86
N GLU A 45 -8.57 18.68 -6.65
CA GLU A 45 -8.87 19.84 -7.47
C GLU A 45 -8.35 21.10 -6.77
N ASP A 46 -7.60 21.94 -7.47
CA ASP A 46 -7.11 23.22 -6.95
C ASP A 46 -8.17 24.33 -7.12
N GLU A 47 -7.83 25.54 -6.65
CA GLU A 47 -8.70 26.72 -6.72
C GLU A 47 -9.05 27.13 -8.17
N ASN A 48 -8.28 26.69 -9.15
CA ASN A 48 -8.47 26.97 -10.57
C ASN A 48 -9.24 25.86 -11.29
N GLY A 49 -9.63 24.80 -10.59
CA GLY A 49 -10.31 23.64 -11.16
C GLY A 49 -9.36 22.64 -11.83
N GLU A 50 -8.03 22.80 -11.69
CA GLU A 50 -7.06 21.84 -12.20
C GLU A 50 -6.99 20.60 -11.28
N LYS A 51 -7.12 19.44 -11.89
CA LYS A 51 -7.05 18.16 -11.20
C LYS A 51 -5.64 17.64 -11.18
N SER A 52 -5.18 17.24 -10.00
CA SER A 52 -3.89 16.60 -9.80
C SER A 52 -4.02 15.35 -8.95
N GLU A 53 -3.18 14.35 -9.19
CA GLU A 53 -3.11 13.18 -8.32
C GLU A 53 -2.61 13.57 -6.93
N ILE A 54 -3.28 13.06 -5.89
CA ILE A 54 -2.78 13.20 -4.52
C ILE A 54 -1.52 12.35 -4.37
N PRO A 55 -0.40 12.93 -3.88
CA PRO A 55 0.80 12.16 -3.58
C PRO A 55 0.49 10.98 -2.66
N TRP A 56 0.87 9.79 -3.09
CA TRP A 56 0.53 8.56 -2.40
C TRP A 56 1.73 7.62 -2.30
N ALA A 57 1.81 6.91 -1.20
CA ALA A 57 2.80 5.86 -0.98
C ALA A 57 2.17 4.64 -0.33
N HIS A 58 2.59 3.47 -0.74
CA HIS A 58 2.22 2.19 -0.15
C HIS A 58 3.40 1.56 0.56
N LEU A 59 3.17 1.13 1.80
CA LEU A 59 4.15 0.46 2.66
C LEU A 59 3.62 -0.96 2.93
N ASP A 60 4.21 -1.96 2.28
CA ASP A 60 3.90 -3.36 2.57
C ASP A 60 4.70 -3.82 3.78
N ILE A 61 4.00 -4.16 4.85
CA ILE A 61 4.59 -4.58 6.13
C ILE A 61 4.39 -6.07 6.43
N ALA A 62 3.80 -6.82 5.51
CA ALA A 62 3.41 -8.22 5.76
C ALA A 62 4.57 -9.11 6.23
N GLY A 63 5.78 -8.90 5.71
CA GLY A 63 6.96 -9.67 6.09
C GLY A 63 7.66 -9.22 7.37
N THR A 64 7.28 -8.10 7.96
CA THR A 64 8.00 -7.48 9.09
C THR A 64 7.12 -7.10 10.29
N ALA A 65 5.80 -7.24 10.14
CA ALA A 65 4.84 -6.76 11.13
C ALA A 65 4.66 -7.69 12.34
N TRP A 66 5.00 -8.97 12.20
CA TRP A 66 4.70 -9.99 13.21
C TRP A 66 5.76 -11.09 13.28
N GLY A 67 5.99 -11.63 14.50
CA GLY A 67 6.69 -12.89 14.70
C GLY A 67 8.20 -12.87 14.47
N VAL A 68 8.83 -11.71 14.59
CA VAL A 68 10.29 -11.59 14.37
C VAL A 68 11.01 -11.76 15.70
N ASP A 69 11.60 -12.93 15.94
CA ASP A 69 12.37 -13.21 17.16
C ASP A 69 13.82 -12.69 17.11
N THR A 70 14.16 -11.87 16.16
CA THR A 70 15.56 -11.55 15.84
C THR A 70 16.07 -10.25 16.43
N ASN A 71 15.24 -9.49 17.13
CA ASN A 71 15.63 -8.19 17.68
C ASN A 71 15.31 -8.09 19.16
N ALA A 72 16.32 -7.85 19.97
CA ALA A 72 16.18 -7.66 21.42
C ALA A 72 15.23 -6.51 21.85
N CYS A 73 14.92 -5.60 20.93
CA CYS A 73 14.01 -4.48 21.14
C CYS A 73 12.54 -4.79 20.81
N VAL A 74 12.24 -6.00 20.31
CA VAL A 74 10.91 -6.36 19.83
C VAL A 74 10.44 -7.61 20.57
N ALA A 75 9.37 -7.47 21.34
CA ALA A 75 8.71 -8.59 21.99
C ALA A 75 8.03 -9.49 20.93
N HIS A 76 7.80 -10.76 21.29
CA HIS A 76 7.01 -11.66 20.46
C HIS A 76 5.62 -11.08 20.19
N GLY A 77 5.21 -11.06 18.93
CA GLY A 77 3.92 -10.48 18.50
C GLY A 77 4.06 -9.39 17.45
N GLY A 78 3.30 -8.33 17.59
CA GLY A 78 3.36 -7.17 16.69
C GLY A 78 4.65 -6.38 16.89
N THR A 79 5.33 -6.10 15.79
CA THR A 79 6.66 -5.45 15.80
C THR A 79 6.61 -3.93 15.94
N GLY A 80 5.47 -3.29 15.64
CA GLY A 80 5.35 -1.84 15.55
C GLY A 80 6.19 -1.24 14.41
N VAL A 81 6.46 -2.01 13.35
CA VAL A 81 7.23 -1.55 12.20
C VAL A 81 6.64 -0.25 11.64
N HIS A 82 7.52 0.67 11.24
CA HIS A 82 7.19 2.01 10.74
C HIS A 82 6.51 3.00 11.71
N VAL A 83 6.12 2.63 12.92
CA VAL A 83 5.52 3.56 13.90
C VAL A 83 6.44 4.77 14.13
N ARG A 84 7.72 4.51 14.45
CA ARG A 84 8.71 5.59 14.64
C ARG A 84 9.02 6.36 13.35
N THR A 85 9.04 5.67 12.21
CA THR A 85 9.28 6.29 10.91
C THR A 85 8.15 7.26 10.55
N LEU A 86 6.90 6.83 10.71
CA LEU A 86 5.73 7.67 10.45
C LEU A 86 5.62 8.84 11.44
N HIS A 87 5.88 8.59 12.73
CA HIS A 87 5.95 9.67 13.72
C HIS A 87 6.98 10.73 13.32
N ARG A 88 8.18 10.30 12.93
CA ARG A 88 9.22 11.25 12.49
C ARG A 88 8.84 11.99 11.22
N LEU A 89 8.23 11.32 10.26
CA LEU A 89 7.75 11.95 9.03
C LEU A 89 6.72 13.06 9.33
N ILE A 90 5.78 12.81 10.23
CA ILE A 90 4.73 13.77 10.61
C ILE A 90 5.30 14.96 11.40
N THR A 91 6.26 14.71 12.28
CA THR A 91 6.78 15.74 13.21
C THR A 91 7.96 16.52 12.65
N GLN A 92 8.72 15.97 11.74
CA GLN A 92 9.98 16.55 11.23
C GLN A 92 10.03 16.64 9.69
N GLY A 93 9.07 15.99 9.04
CA GLY A 93 8.97 15.97 7.58
C GLY A 93 8.48 17.27 7.05
#